data_486da8f5ee06e2d242a45643d30bdcbe
#
_entry.id   486da8f5ee06e2d242a45643d30bdcbe
#
_cell.length_a   1.000
_cell.length_b   1.000
_cell.length_c   1.000
_cell.angle_alpha   90.00
_cell.angle_beta   90.00
_cell.angle_gamma   90.00
#
_symmetry.space_group_name_H-M   'P 1'
#
loop_
_entity.id
_entity.type
_entity.pdbx_description
1 polymer ?
#
loop_
_entity_poly.entity_id
_entity_poly.type
_entity_poly.pdbx_seq_one_letter_code
_entity_poly.pdbx_strand_id
1 'polypeptide(L)'
;GKFYVAEANDEIAGCLSTTYEFSEWRDGTVLWIQSVYVAEKFRGQGVYKKLYQHIRDLVNGDPGLHGIRLYVNKANQAAQRTYEKLGMNGEHYHLYEWMKG
;
A
#
# COMPACT_ATOMS: atom_id res chain seq x y z
N GLY A 1 -1.40 -13.77 -4.84
CA GLY A 1 -1.45 -12.32 -4.91
C GLY A 1 -2.44 -11.80 -5.93
N LYS A 2 -2.74 -10.54 -5.81
CA LYS A 2 -3.67 -9.86 -6.72
C LYS A 2 -3.03 -8.61 -7.30
N PHE A 3 -3.58 -8.18 -8.43
CA PHE A 3 -3.13 -7.01 -9.15
C PHE A 3 -4.29 -6.01 -9.21
N TYR A 4 -4.01 -4.76 -8.87
CA TYR A 4 -5.02 -3.69 -8.86
C TYR A 4 -4.57 -2.58 -9.80
N VAL A 5 -5.51 -2.05 -10.57
CA VAL A 5 -5.23 -1.05 -11.61
C VAL A 5 -6.14 0.16 -11.38
N ALA A 6 -5.56 1.34 -11.50
CA ALA A 6 -6.32 2.60 -11.53
C ALA A 6 -6.33 3.12 -12.96
N GLU A 7 -7.50 3.45 -13.47
CA GLU A 7 -7.67 4.00 -14.82
C GLU A 7 -8.10 5.46 -14.76
N ALA A 8 -7.63 6.25 -15.71
CA ALA A 8 -8.04 7.63 -15.89
C ALA A 8 -8.04 7.92 -17.38
N ASN A 9 -9.13 8.48 -17.91
CA ASN A 9 -9.25 8.85 -19.32
C ASN A 9 -8.96 7.69 -20.25
N ASP A 10 -9.48 6.50 -19.96
CA ASP A 10 -9.28 5.25 -20.69
C ASP A 10 -7.83 4.77 -20.76
N GLU A 11 -6.98 5.27 -19.86
CA GLU A 11 -5.59 4.84 -19.74
C GLU A 11 -5.32 4.29 -18.36
N ILE A 12 -4.30 3.42 -18.26
CA ILE A 12 -3.83 2.95 -16.97
C ILE A 12 -3.00 4.05 -16.31
N ALA A 13 -3.52 4.64 -15.24
CA ALA A 13 -2.83 5.69 -14.50
C ALA A 13 -1.83 5.11 -13.49
N GLY A 14 -2.10 3.94 -12.96
CA GLY A 14 -1.22 3.29 -12.01
C GLY A 14 -1.68 1.88 -11.68
N CYS A 15 -0.82 1.14 -10.99
CA CYS A 15 -1.14 -0.20 -10.55
C CYS A 15 -0.33 -0.57 -9.32
N LEU A 16 -0.80 -1.58 -8.60
CA LEU A 16 -0.03 -2.20 -7.52
C LEU A 16 -0.35 -3.69 -7.45
N SER A 17 0.58 -4.45 -6.92
CA SER A 17 0.37 -5.86 -6.67
C SER A 17 0.47 -6.16 -5.19
N THR A 18 -0.28 -7.18 -4.74
CA THR A 18 -0.32 -7.57 -3.34
C THR A 18 -0.05 -9.05 -3.19
N THR A 19 0.42 -9.42 -2.00
CA THR A 19 0.56 -10.82 -1.58
C THR A 19 0.21 -10.89 -0.10
N TYR A 20 0.15 -12.10 0.45
CA TYR A 20 -0.26 -12.31 1.83
C TYR A 20 0.89 -12.87 2.67
N GLU A 21 0.92 -12.50 3.96
CA GLU A 21 1.82 -13.07 4.93
C GLU A 21 1.04 -13.35 6.20
N PHE A 22 1.12 -14.57 6.73
CA PHE A 22 0.57 -14.88 8.04
C PHE A 22 1.51 -14.35 9.11
N SER A 23 0.96 -13.63 10.08
CA SER A 23 1.72 -13.09 11.20
C SER A 23 1.30 -13.77 12.49
N GLU A 24 2.20 -14.52 13.12
CA GLU A 24 1.93 -15.17 14.39
C GLU A 24 1.69 -14.15 15.50
N TRP A 25 2.44 -13.05 15.47
CA TRP A 25 2.31 -11.98 16.45
C TRP A 25 0.95 -11.29 16.42
N ARG A 26 0.36 -11.19 15.23
CA ARG A 26 -0.92 -10.53 15.01
C ARG A 26 -2.08 -11.51 14.97
N ASP A 27 -1.77 -12.81 14.99
CA ASP A 27 -2.75 -13.88 14.87
C ASP A 27 -3.66 -13.71 13.67
N GLY A 28 -3.06 -13.37 12.53
CA GLY A 28 -3.81 -13.16 11.30
C GLY A 28 -2.93 -12.86 10.11
N THR A 29 -3.55 -12.58 8.99
CA THR A 29 -2.88 -12.33 7.73
C THR A 29 -2.65 -10.85 7.51
N VAL A 30 -1.46 -10.51 7.04
CA VAL A 30 -1.09 -9.14 6.65
C VAL A 30 -0.98 -9.11 5.13
N LEU A 31 -1.49 -8.04 4.53
CA LEU A 31 -1.42 -7.84 3.10
C LEU A 31 -0.17 -7.04 2.77
N TRP A 32 0.68 -7.60 1.91
CA TRP A 32 1.89 -6.93 1.44
C TRP A 32 1.63 -6.23 0.11
N ILE A 33 2.03 -4.97 0.01
CA ILE A 33 2.10 -4.28 -1.27
C ILE A 33 3.50 -4.54 -1.82
N GLN A 34 3.57 -5.33 -2.90
CA GLN A 34 4.83 -5.79 -3.49
C GLN A 34 5.43 -4.78 -4.47
N SER A 35 4.62 -4.23 -5.33
CA SER A 35 5.08 -3.25 -6.30
C SER A 35 4.00 -2.23 -6.59
N VAL A 36 4.43 -1.00 -6.83
CA VAL A 36 3.54 0.12 -7.11
C VAL A 36 4.11 0.88 -8.29
N TYR A 37 3.25 1.23 -9.23
CA TYR A 37 3.62 2.07 -10.36
C TYR A 37 2.53 3.12 -10.59
N VAL A 38 2.96 4.36 -10.80
CA VAL A 38 2.08 5.44 -11.24
C VAL A 38 2.69 6.04 -12.49
N ALA A 39 1.92 6.10 -13.57
CA ALA A 39 2.39 6.66 -14.83
C ALA A 39 2.80 8.12 -14.64
N GLU A 40 3.91 8.51 -15.27
CA GLU A 40 4.53 9.82 -15.05
C GLU A 40 3.55 10.98 -15.21
N LYS A 41 2.72 10.96 -16.23
CA LYS A 41 1.75 12.03 -16.50
C LYS A 41 0.62 12.11 -15.47
N PHE A 42 0.43 11.07 -14.66
CA PHE A 42 -0.59 11.04 -13.63
C PHE A 42 -0.02 11.23 -12.21
N ARG A 43 1.28 11.42 -12.08
CA ARG A 43 1.90 11.65 -10.78
C ARG A 43 1.45 12.98 -10.20
N GLY A 44 1.30 13.02 -8.88
CA GLY A 44 0.83 14.21 -8.20
C GLY A 44 -0.67 14.42 -8.24
N GLN A 45 -1.44 13.49 -8.80
CA GLN A 45 -2.89 13.58 -8.92
C GLN A 45 -3.64 12.66 -7.96
N GLY A 46 -2.95 12.09 -6.99
CA GLY A 46 -3.57 11.24 -5.99
C GLY A 46 -3.87 9.81 -6.43
N VAL A 47 -3.28 9.34 -7.52
CA VAL A 47 -3.48 7.96 -8.02
C VAL A 47 -3.05 6.94 -6.98
N TYR A 48 -1.84 7.11 -6.43
CA TYR A 48 -1.35 6.20 -5.39
C TYR A 48 -2.26 6.20 -4.17
N LYS A 49 -2.69 7.37 -3.75
CA LYS A 49 -3.58 7.51 -2.60
C LYS A 49 -4.88 6.73 -2.79
N LYS A 50 -5.46 6.79 -3.99
CA LYS A 50 -6.67 6.04 -4.32
C LYS A 50 -6.44 4.53 -4.32
N LEU A 51 -5.33 4.07 -4.88
CA LEU A 51 -4.94 2.66 -4.86
C LEU A 51 -4.76 2.18 -3.43
N TYR A 52 -4.00 2.92 -2.63
CA TYR A 52 -3.77 2.58 -1.23
C TYR A 52 -5.08 2.56 -0.43
N GLN A 53 -5.94 3.55 -0.63
CA GLN A 53 -7.22 3.62 0.07
C GLN A 53 -8.11 2.42 -0.27
N HIS A 54 -8.09 1.98 -1.52
CA HIS A 54 -8.82 0.78 -1.93
C HIS A 54 -8.33 -0.45 -1.16
N ILE A 55 -7.01 -0.63 -1.06
CA ILE A 55 -6.42 -1.73 -0.32
C ILE A 55 -6.77 -1.64 1.17
N ARG A 56 -6.73 -0.44 1.73
CA ARG A 56 -7.08 -0.22 3.13
C ARG A 56 -8.54 -0.57 3.41
N ASP A 57 -9.42 -0.22 2.48
CA ASP A 57 -10.84 -0.57 2.59
C ASP A 57 -11.06 -2.08 2.53
N LEU A 58 -10.32 -2.78 1.66
CA LEU A 58 -10.35 -4.25 1.60
C LEU A 58 -9.93 -4.86 2.94
N VAL A 59 -8.86 -4.36 3.53
CA VAL A 59 -8.36 -4.86 4.82
C VAL A 59 -9.38 -4.59 5.91
N ASN A 60 -9.97 -3.41 5.93
CA ASN A 60 -11.00 -3.07 6.92
C ASN A 60 -12.26 -3.93 6.78
N GLY A 61 -12.59 -4.33 5.56
CA GLY A 61 -13.77 -5.16 5.29
C GLY A 61 -13.57 -6.65 5.47
N ASP A 62 -12.34 -7.10 5.71
CA ASP A 62 -12.04 -8.53 5.85
C ASP A 62 -11.50 -8.80 7.26
N PRO A 63 -12.25 -9.53 8.12
CA PRO A 63 -11.81 -9.79 9.48
C PRO A 63 -10.54 -10.66 9.56
N GLY A 64 -10.20 -11.37 8.49
CA GLY A 64 -8.97 -12.16 8.43
C GLY A 64 -7.72 -11.36 8.10
N LEU A 65 -7.86 -10.10 7.65
CA LEU A 65 -6.75 -9.23 7.31
C LEU A 65 -6.53 -8.21 8.42
N HIS A 66 -5.33 -8.15 8.94
CA HIS A 66 -5.00 -7.35 10.13
C HIS A 66 -4.24 -6.07 9.82
N GLY A 67 -3.66 -5.94 8.64
CA GLY A 67 -2.92 -4.75 8.29
C GLY A 67 -2.25 -4.84 6.93
N ILE A 68 -1.45 -3.84 6.63
CA ILE A 68 -0.74 -3.66 5.36
C ILE A 68 0.73 -3.44 5.66
N ARG A 69 1.62 -4.07 4.88
CA ARG A 69 3.06 -3.85 4.92
C ARG A 69 3.60 -3.55 3.54
N LEU A 70 4.67 -2.79 3.49
CA LEU A 70 5.42 -2.54 2.26
C LEU A 70 6.85 -2.14 2.59
N TYR A 71 7.75 -2.31 1.61
CA TYR A 71 9.10 -1.78 1.72
C TYR A 71 9.24 -0.50 0.91
N VAL A 72 10.08 0.41 1.40
CA VAL A 72 10.41 1.65 0.72
C VAL A 72 11.92 1.75 0.62
N ASN A 73 12.42 2.16 -0.56
CA ASN A 73 13.84 2.43 -0.71
C ASN A 73 14.25 3.56 0.24
N LYS A 74 15.37 3.35 0.94
CA LYS A 74 15.90 4.29 1.92
C LYS A 74 16.12 5.70 1.36
N ALA A 75 16.53 5.78 0.11
CA ALA A 75 16.79 7.05 -0.54
C ALA A 75 15.52 7.77 -1.01
N ASN A 76 14.37 7.11 -1.01
CA ASN A 76 13.12 7.68 -1.51
C ASN A 76 12.35 8.39 -0.40
N GLN A 77 12.82 9.58 -0.04
CA GLN A 77 12.21 10.37 1.03
C GLN A 77 10.79 10.85 0.69
N ALA A 78 10.52 11.11 -0.59
CA ALA A 78 9.19 11.52 -1.02
C ALA A 78 8.15 10.42 -0.77
N ALA A 79 8.48 9.17 -1.08
CA ALA A 79 7.61 8.03 -0.81
C ALA A 79 7.41 7.84 0.69
N GLN A 80 8.47 7.97 1.48
CA GLN A 80 8.39 7.85 2.93
C GLN A 80 7.43 8.88 3.52
N ARG A 81 7.51 10.13 3.07
CA ARG A 81 6.58 11.17 3.53
C ARG A 81 5.14 10.86 3.13
N THR A 82 4.95 10.33 1.94
CA THR A 82 3.62 9.92 1.48
C THR A 82 3.02 8.85 2.38
N TYR A 83 3.80 7.82 2.70
CA TYR A 83 3.32 6.73 3.56
C TYR A 83 3.04 7.20 4.98
N GLU A 84 3.87 8.09 5.51
CA GLU A 84 3.63 8.68 6.84
C GLU A 84 2.34 9.49 6.87
N LYS A 85 2.06 10.27 5.83
CA LYS A 85 0.80 11.02 5.71
C LYS A 85 -0.41 10.12 5.63
N LEU A 86 -0.24 8.91 5.11
CA LEU A 86 -1.31 7.91 5.03
C LEU A 86 -1.49 7.12 6.33
N GLY A 87 -0.73 7.46 7.37
CA GLY A 87 -0.85 6.85 8.68
C GLY A 87 -0.04 5.57 8.85
N MET A 88 0.95 5.35 8.01
CA MET A 88 1.83 4.19 8.13
C MET A 88 3.03 4.53 9.01
N ASN A 89 3.56 3.49 9.67
CA ASN A 89 4.69 3.62 10.58
C ASN A 89 5.93 2.97 9.97
N GLY A 90 6.99 3.74 9.78
CA GLY A 90 8.27 3.28 9.22
C GLY A 90 9.45 3.49 10.15
N GLU A 91 9.24 3.46 11.46
CA GLU A 91 10.19 3.91 12.47
C GLU A 91 11.52 3.14 12.50
N HIS A 92 11.51 1.82 12.41
CA HIS A 92 12.71 1.01 12.65
C HIS A 92 13.42 0.50 11.40
N TYR A 93 12.68 0.35 10.30
CA TYR A 93 13.20 -0.19 9.05
C TYR A 93 12.56 0.59 7.93
N HIS A 94 13.01 0.37 6.71
CA HIS A 94 12.31 0.94 5.55
C HIS A 94 11.10 0.07 5.15
N LEU A 95 10.53 -0.60 6.14
CA LEU A 95 9.29 -1.33 6.09
C LEU A 95 8.19 -0.40 6.64
N TYR A 96 7.14 -0.19 5.88
CA TYR A 96 5.97 0.57 6.34
C TYR A 96 4.81 -0.38 6.53
N GLU A 97 4.12 -0.23 7.67
CA GLU A 97 2.96 -1.03 7.98
C GLU A 97 1.82 -0.18 8.53
N TRP A 98 0.61 -0.63 8.29
CA TRP A 98 -0.59 -0.13 8.94
C TRP A 98 -1.36 -1.33 9.46
N MET A 99 -1.74 -1.30 10.73
CA MET A 99 -2.45 -2.38 11.39
C MET A 99 -3.80 -1.90 11.91
N LYS A 100 -4.79 -2.78 11.82
CA LYS A 100 -6.11 -2.54 12.38
C LYS A 100 -6.05 -2.61 13.90
N GLY A 101 -6.66 -1.67 14.56
CA GLY A 101 -6.82 -1.68 15.98
C GLY A 101 -5.54 -1.67 16.78
#